data_66cd85b87280af53ce3cfccbf0cbaecc
#
_entry.id   66cd85b87280af53ce3cfccbf0cbaecc
#
_cell.length_a   1.000
_cell.length_b   1.000
_cell.length_c   1.000
_cell.angle_alpha   90.00
_cell.angle_beta   90.00
_cell.angle_gamma   90.00
#
_symmetry.space_group_name_H-M   'P 1'
#
loop_
_entity.id
_entity.type
_entity.pdbx_description
1 polymer ?
#
loop_
_entity_poly.entity_id
_entity_poly.type
_entity_poly.pdbx_seq_one_letter_code
_entity_poly.pdbx_strand_id
1 'polypeptide(L)'
;MLNYFKKISKKNTCAINSVCSIHPSVHNLYEILMDEVRETCFYLVKLKEFNISNSLIENQCIEALSVFLINTNFNKKNYLNYLGKIYNSKKEVKEKYLKFCQNYQYPSETINSNFEMDNKTTISKLIEHAQNNMAKKEKVKDKSKEYLFSLITIFSKLACVDLVKIKKFEPDYTEYDFEIIRFFALTNGYSIRNEKIKRRITDFSNISYKIQEKLNDILEKRYGKKEKTTINTNILNGNSILITGDDLNELENLLKQIEEKKIENINIYTNAQLITAHSYPYFKHNKHIKGHIETENAEYDFSNFKGAILITQNFVQKIDNLYRGEIFSNKIISFEKVVDIVDNDYSKLIETSLNLNETQTNTSYKENIKFENDFKKISSLIENYKNDEIIVIVGNSNNFEKIDKIEDKSVLNFSTPSQNDILYNSLKLLEEKNIKISLFIYQCTLNNLHILLNLLNHKIDFYLSDCSNFLVNPHVIESLKNDFNVQILT
;
A
#
# COMPACT_ATOMS: atom_id res chain seq x y z
N MET A 1 -12.93 -17.60 18.08
CA MET A 1 -12.08 -16.74 17.26
C MET A 1 -11.48 -15.58 18.07
N LEU A 2 -12.26 -14.68 18.66
CA LEU A 2 -11.74 -13.59 19.53
C LEU A 2 -10.79 -14.06 20.64
N ASN A 3 -11.08 -15.19 21.32
CA ASN A 3 -10.22 -15.76 22.36
C ASN A 3 -8.93 -16.40 21.81
N TYR A 4 -8.94 -16.85 20.57
CA TYR A 4 -7.76 -17.38 19.88
C TYR A 4 -6.83 -16.21 19.49
N PHE A 5 -7.37 -15.11 18.98
CA PHE A 5 -6.61 -13.89 18.69
C PHE A 5 -6.10 -13.20 19.96
N LYS A 6 -6.87 -13.19 21.03
CA LYS A 6 -6.39 -12.75 22.36
C LYS A 6 -5.26 -13.62 22.92
N LYS A 7 -5.21 -14.91 22.60
CA LYS A 7 -4.11 -15.81 22.97
C LYS A 7 -2.86 -15.60 22.12
N ILE A 8 -3.02 -15.28 20.84
CA ILE A 8 -1.91 -14.94 19.94
C ILE A 8 -1.34 -13.55 20.27
N SER A 9 -2.20 -12.57 20.58
CA SER A 9 -1.74 -11.25 21.03
C SER A 9 -1.07 -11.25 22.41
N LYS A 10 -1.30 -12.29 23.21
CA LYS A 10 -0.62 -12.47 24.51
C LYS A 10 0.73 -13.19 24.43
N LYS A 11 1.01 -13.90 23.35
CA LYS A 11 2.34 -14.44 23.03
C LYS A 11 2.95 -13.58 21.95
N ASN A 12 3.69 -12.60 22.39
CA ASN A 12 4.48 -11.68 21.61
C ASN A 12 5.18 -12.34 20.48
N THR A 13 5.07 -11.69 19.34
CA THR A 13 5.59 -12.06 18.04
C THR A 13 4.65 -12.98 17.27
N CYS A 14 4.59 -12.79 15.97
CA CYS A 14 4.13 -13.80 15.03
C CYS A 14 4.99 -15.07 15.22
N ALA A 15 4.75 -15.81 16.31
CA ALA A 15 5.56 -16.95 16.70
C ALA A 15 5.28 -18.21 15.88
N ILE A 16 4.26 -18.15 15.05
CA ILE A 16 3.89 -19.18 14.06
C ILE A 16 3.90 -18.44 12.72
N ASN A 17 4.31 -19.08 11.64
CA ASN A 17 4.12 -18.55 10.31
C ASN A 17 2.76 -17.86 10.26
N SER A 18 2.79 -16.52 10.35
CA SER A 18 1.57 -15.74 10.41
C SER A 18 0.81 -15.96 9.12
N VAL A 19 -0.47 -15.68 9.11
CA VAL A 19 -1.30 -15.77 7.90
C VAL A 19 -0.70 -14.95 6.74
N CYS A 20 0.07 -13.90 7.04
CA CYS A 20 0.87 -13.13 6.08
C CYS A 20 2.22 -13.79 5.74
N SER A 21 2.50 -14.97 6.27
CA SER A 21 3.71 -15.76 5.99
C SER A 21 5.05 -15.09 6.30
N ILE A 22 5.08 -14.03 7.12
CA ILE A 22 6.33 -13.37 7.51
C ILE A 22 7.00 -14.17 8.61
N HIS A 23 8.27 -14.45 8.39
CA HIS A 23 9.08 -15.09 9.43
C HIS A 23 9.23 -14.14 10.64
N PRO A 24 9.10 -14.62 11.89
CA PRO A 24 9.22 -13.79 13.11
C PRO A 24 10.47 -12.90 13.15
N SER A 25 11.60 -13.41 12.63
CA SER A 25 12.85 -12.64 12.58
C SER A 25 12.76 -11.43 11.62
N VAL A 26 12.00 -11.53 10.54
CA VAL A 26 11.77 -10.40 9.61
C VAL A 26 10.87 -9.37 10.26
N HIS A 27 9.82 -9.81 10.97
CA HIS A 27 8.97 -8.92 11.75
C HIS A 27 9.75 -8.15 12.82
N ASN A 28 10.64 -8.82 13.55
CA ASN A 28 11.49 -8.18 14.55
C ASN A 28 12.40 -7.09 13.93
N LEU A 29 13.00 -7.35 12.78
CA LEU A 29 13.80 -6.36 12.06
C LEU A 29 12.93 -5.17 11.61
N TYR A 30 11.73 -5.45 11.13
CA TYR A 30 10.76 -4.43 10.76
C TYR A 30 10.42 -3.50 11.92
N GLU A 31 10.16 -4.03 13.13
CA GLU A 31 9.85 -3.20 14.30
C GLU A 31 10.99 -2.27 14.68
N ILE A 32 12.25 -2.74 14.63
CA ILE A 32 13.41 -1.87 14.85
C ILE A 32 13.47 -0.76 13.81
N LEU A 33 13.30 -1.10 12.53
CA LEU A 33 13.32 -0.10 11.47
C LEU A 33 12.24 0.96 11.69
N MET A 34 11.02 0.56 12.06
CA MET A 34 9.93 1.51 12.33
C MET A 34 10.23 2.40 13.54
N ASP A 35 10.88 1.88 14.59
CA ASP A 35 11.31 2.69 15.73
C ASP A 35 12.37 3.72 15.31
N GLU A 36 13.33 3.33 14.47
CA GLU A 36 14.36 4.23 13.94
C GLU A 36 13.76 5.32 13.03
N VAL A 37 12.79 4.97 12.17
CA VAL A 37 12.07 5.96 11.35
C VAL A 37 11.28 6.93 12.24
N ARG A 38 10.60 6.45 13.28
CA ARG A 38 9.88 7.31 14.25
C ARG A 38 10.80 8.34 14.88
N GLU A 39 11.96 7.90 15.39
CA GLU A 39 12.92 8.78 16.03
C GLU A 39 13.51 9.78 15.03
N THR A 40 13.82 9.33 13.81
CA THR A 40 14.29 10.22 12.73
C THR A 40 13.26 11.31 12.43
N CYS A 41 11.99 10.93 12.25
CA CYS A 41 10.90 11.87 12.01
C CYS A 41 10.73 12.88 13.15
N PHE A 42 10.90 12.45 14.40
CA PHE A 42 10.86 13.34 15.55
C PHE A 42 11.92 14.43 15.44
N TYR A 43 13.18 14.09 15.18
CA TYR A 43 14.25 15.09 15.08
C TYR A 43 14.11 15.98 13.83
N LEU A 44 13.59 15.47 12.73
CA LEU A 44 13.26 16.29 11.55
C LEU A 44 12.19 17.33 11.90
N VAL A 45 11.15 16.96 12.65
CA VAL A 45 10.14 17.93 13.12
C VAL A 45 10.74 18.96 14.05
N LYS A 46 11.59 18.55 14.99
CA LYS A 46 12.30 19.47 15.89
C LYS A 46 13.23 20.44 15.15
N LEU A 47 13.94 19.99 14.15
CA LEU A 47 14.77 20.86 13.29
C LEU A 47 13.92 21.85 12.50
N LYS A 48 12.75 21.43 12.02
CA LYS A 48 11.83 22.28 11.28
C LYS A 48 11.26 23.43 12.13
N GLU A 49 11.09 23.22 13.44
CA GLU A 49 10.71 24.30 14.38
C GLU A 49 11.71 25.45 14.35
N PHE A 50 12.95 25.19 13.97
CA PHE A 50 14.02 26.17 13.77
C PHE A 50 14.26 26.56 12.30
N ASN A 51 13.32 26.25 11.40
CA ASN A 51 13.42 26.46 9.94
C ASN A 51 14.58 25.69 9.27
N ILE A 52 15.01 24.58 9.87
CA ILE A 52 16.03 23.71 9.30
C ILE A 52 15.35 22.51 8.66
N SER A 53 15.55 22.31 7.35
CA SER A 53 15.03 21.16 6.60
C SER A 53 16.17 20.25 6.14
N ASN A 54 15.83 18.99 5.90
CA ASN A 54 16.73 18.01 5.27
C ASN A 54 15.91 17.10 4.35
N SER A 55 15.66 17.55 3.13
CA SER A 55 14.84 16.86 2.14
C SER A 55 15.37 15.47 1.79
N LEU A 56 16.68 15.27 1.82
CA LEU A 56 17.28 13.96 1.59
C LEU A 56 16.84 12.93 2.65
N ILE A 57 16.93 13.31 3.93
CA ILE A 57 16.54 12.42 5.03
C ILE A 57 15.02 12.27 5.10
N GLU A 58 14.25 13.32 4.82
CA GLU A 58 12.79 13.24 4.67
C GLU A 58 12.41 12.20 3.62
N ASN A 59 13.04 12.25 2.43
CA ASN A 59 12.81 11.26 1.36
C ASN A 59 13.20 9.84 1.78
N GLN A 60 14.29 9.65 2.50
CA GLN A 60 14.70 8.33 3.01
C GLN A 60 13.67 7.72 3.98
N CYS A 61 13.06 8.54 4.83
CA CYS A 61 11.98 8.09 5.72
C CYS A 61 10.73 7.69 4.92
N ILE A 62 10.36 8.47 3.89
CA ILE A 62 9.22 8.18 3.01
C ILE A 62 9.46 6.88 2.25
N GLU A 63 10.63 6.68 1.67
CA GLU A 63 11.01 5.42 1.02
C GLU A 63 10.89 4.23 1.98
N ALA A 64 11.46 4.35 3.20
CA ALA A 64 11.38 3.27 4.19
C ALA A 64 9.94 2.95 4.60
N LEU A 65 9.06 3.94 4.76
CA LEU A 65 7.65 3.75 5.07
C LEU A 65 6.91 3.08 3.91
N SER A 66 7.18 3.47 2.66
CA SER A 66 6.50 2.94 1.48
C SER A 66 6.82 1.47 1.22
N VAL A 67 8.10 1.07 1.38
CA VAL A 67 8.57 -0.30 1.13
C VAL A 67 7.93 -1.31 2.07
N PHE A 68 7.63 -0.91 3.30
CA PHE A 68 7.11 -1.79 4.34
C PHE A 68 5.62 -1.59 4.60
N LEU A 69 4.87 -1.12 3.59
CA LEU A 69 3.41 -1.02 3.68
C LEU A 69 2.78 -2.38 3.99
N ILE A 70 3.16 -3.36 3.20
CA ILE A 70 2.80 -4.76 3.43
C ILE A 70 4.07 -5.51 3.81
N ASN A 71 3.90 -6.47 4.67
CA ASN A 71 4.99 -7.34 5.12
C ASN A 71 5.43 -8.34 4.04
N THR A 72 5.71 -7.88 2.83
CA THR A 72 6.07 -8.75 1.69
C THR A 72 7.55 -8.79 1.37
N ASN A 73 8.35 -8.00 2.07
CA ASN A 73 9.80 -8.05 1.90
C ASN A 73 10.40 -9.13 2.81
N PHE A 74 10.58 -10.34 2.28
CA PHE A 74 11.13 -11.48 3.03
C PHE A 74 12.65 -11.53 3.05
N ASN A 75 13.34 -10.69 2.27
CA ASN A 75 14.80 -10.65 2.24
C ASN A 75 15.36 -9.80 3.38
N LYS A 76 16.01 -10.47 4.34
CA LYS A 76 16.62 -9.81 5.51
C LYS A 76 17.69 -8.77 5.16
N LYS A 77 18.40 -8.93 4.03
CA LYS A 77 19.40 -7.97 3.58
C LYS A 77 18.76 -6.62 3.25
N ASN A 78 17.58 -6.62 2.64
CA ASN A 78 16.88 -5.38 2.31
C ASN A 78 16.48 -4.62 3.58
N TYR A 79 16.01 -5.32 4.63
CA TYR A 79 15.77 -4.69 5.93
C TYR A 79 17.03 -4.08 6.53
N LEU A 80 18.15 -4.82 6.50
CA LEU A 80 19.42 -4.31 7.01
C LEU A 80 19.91 -3.08 6.27
N ASN A 81 19.75 -3.05 4.95
CA ASN A 81 20.11 -1.88 4.14
C ASN A 81 19.29 -0.65 4.52
N TYR A 82 17.98 -0.79 4.63
CA TYR A 82 17.12 0.31 5.08
C TYR A 82 17.40 0.70 6.53
N LEU A 83 17.58 -0.27 7.43
CA LEU A 83 17.90 -0.01 8.83
C LEU A 83 19.21 0.77 8.97
N GLY A 84 20.28 0.35 8.27
CA GLY A 84 21.57 1.07 8.29
C GLY A 84 21.46 2.49 7.75
N LYS A 85 20.73 2.68 6.65
CA LYS A 85 20.48 4.00 6.05
C LYS A 85 19.74 4.92 7.03
N ILE A 86 18.64 4.46 7.62
CA ILE A 86 17.82 5.24 8.56
C ILE A 86 18.56 5.50 9.88
N TYR A 87 19.30 4.51 10.40
CA TYR A 87 20.11 4.68 11.60
C TYR A 87 21.14 5.81 11.45
N ASN A 88 21.86 5.86 10.33
CA ASN A 88 22.82 6.92 10.04
C ASN A 88 22.12 8.28 9.89
N SER A 89 20.99 8.32 9.21
CA SER A 89 20.17 9.51 9.05
C SER A 89 19.66 10.05 10.39
N LYS A 90 19.19 9.15 11.26
CA LYS A 90 18.78 9.48 12.64
C LYS A 90 19.93 10.13 13.40
N LYS A 91 21.12 9.52 13.35
CA LYS A 91 22.31 10.03 14.04
C LYS A 91 22.64 11.45 13.57
N GLU A 92 22.65 11.68 12.26
CA GLU A 92 22.93 13.00 11.67
C GLU A 92 21.92 14.07 12.15
N VAL A 93 20.61 13.81 12.03
CA VAL A 93 19.59 14.81 12.40
C VAL A 93 19.55 15.04 13.92
N LYS A 94 19.78 14.01 14.74
CA LYS A 94 19.86 14.11 16.19
C LYS A 94 21.04 14.96 16.62
N GLU A 95 22.24 14.69 16.09
CA GLU A 95 23.45 15.47 16.38
C GLU A 95 23.29 16.93 15.96
N LYS A 96 22.72 17.18 14.78
CA LYS A 96 22.44 18.51 14.27
C LYS A 96 21.47 19.28 15.18
N TYR A 97 20.40 18.62 15.64
CA TYR A 97 19.42 19.19 16.56
C TYR A 97 20.05 19.52 17.92
N LEU A 98 20.77 18.58 18.54
CA LEU A 98 21.39 18.78 19.84
C LEU A 98 22.46 19.89 19.81
N LYS A 99 23.29 19.93 18.76
CA LYS A 99 24.27 20.98 18.55
C LYS A 99 23.61 22.35 18.39
N PHE A 100 22.48 22.43 17.68
CA PHE A 100 21.71 23.67 17.57
C PHE A 100 21.19 24.12 18.93
N CYS A 101 20.54 23.22 19.69
CA CYS A 101 20.05 23.52 21.03
C CYS A 101 21.18 24.02 21.96
N GLN A 102 22.35 23.37 21.94
CA GLN A 102 23.49 23.77 22.71
C GLN A 102 24.00 25.17 22.34
N ASN A 103 24.16 25.46 21.06
CA ASN A 103 24.69 26.74 20.57
C ASN A 103 23.79 27.93 20.90
N TYR A 104 22.46 27.71 20.90
CA TYR A 104 21.49 28.77 21.16
C TYR A 104 20.84 28.68 22.55
N GLN A 105 21.34 27.80 23.42
CA GLN A 105 20.86 27.56 24.79
C GLN A 105 19.37 27.25 24.90
N TYR A 106 18.83 26.51 23.88
CA TYR A 106 17.48 26.01 23.94
C TYR A 106 17.42 24.65 24.71
N PRO A 107 16.34 24.39 25.45
CA PRO A 107 16.15 23.09 26.09
C PRO A 107 16.00 22.03 25.00
N SER A 108 16.78 20.96 25.06
CA SER A 108 16.70 19.85 24.12
C SER A 108 15.72 18.80 24.61
N GLU A 109 14.88 18.32 23.71
CA GLU A 109 14.04 17.15 23.91
C GLU A 109 14.68 15.94 23.22
N THR A 110 14.78 14.81 23.91
CA THR A 110 15.37 13.60 23.34
C THR A 110 14.45 12.40 23.51
N ILE A 111 14.43 11.55 22.51
CA ILE A 111 13.86 10.22 22.61
C ILE A 111 15.00 9.26 22.94
N ASN A 112 14.83 8.48 23.98
CA ASN A 112 15.81 7.47 24.35
C ASN A 112 15.54 6.18 23.59
N SER A 113 16.08 6.03 22.38
CA SER A 113 16.24 4.72 21.81
C SER A 113 17.53 4.10 22.37
N ASN A 114 17.41 2.92 22.94
CA ASN A 114 18.57 2.14 23.40
C ASN A 114 19.16 1.31 22.26
N PHE A 115 18.87 1.67 20.99
CA PHE A 115 19.35 0.94 19.84
C PHE A 115 20.63 1.59 19.31
N GLU A 116 21.69 0.79 19.28
CA GLU A 116 22.94 1.17 18.64
C GLU A 116 23.33 0.11 17.61
N MET A 117 23.79 0.55 16.47
CA MET A 117 24.26 -0.29 15.38
C MET A 117 25.73 0.03 15.09
N ASP A 118 26.55 -1.02 15.05
CA ASP A 118 27.96 -0.97 14.68
C ASP A 118 28.26 -1.97 13.55
N ASN A 119 29.49 -1.96 13.05
CA ASN A 119 29.94 -2.88 12.01
C ASN A 119 29.97 -4.36 12.44
N LYS A 120 29.78 -4.66 13.73
CA LYS A 120 29.73 -6.01 14.30
C LYS A 120 28.32 -6.43 14.67
N THR A 121 27.32 -5.60 14.37
CA THR A 121 25.92 -5.87 14.68
C THR A 121 25.43 -7.00 13.77
N THR A 122 25.06 -8.12 14.37
CA THR A 122 24.54 -9.30 13.68
C THR A 122 23.01 -9.31 13.66
N ILE A 123 22.41 -10.01 12.70
CA ILE A 123 20.96 -10.21 12.63
C ILE A 123 20.43 -10.82 13.94
N SER A 124 21.16 -11.76 14.55
CA SER A 124 20.74 -12.37 15.83
C SER A 124 20.66 -11.36 16.97
N LYS A 125 21.63 -10.46 17.09
CA LYS A 125 21.61 -9.37 18.08
C LYS A 125 20.45 -8.39 17.85
N LEU A 126 20.13 -8.10 16.59
CA LEU A 126 18.99 -7.25 16.24
C LEU A 126 17.67 -7.91 16.63
N ILE A 127 17.51 -9.19 16.36
CA ILE A 127 16.31 -9.95 16.73
C ILE A 127 16.14 -9.98 18.26
N GLU A 128 17.22 -10.24 19.01
CA GLU A 128 17.21 -10.21 20.48
C GLU A 128 16.84 -8.82 21.02
N HIS A 129 17.42 -7.76 20.45
CA HIS A 129 17.07 -6.38 20.81
C HIS A 129 15.57 -6.08 20.57
N ALA A 130 15.02 -6.48 19.41
CA ALA A 130 13.61 -6.32 19.12
C ALA A 130 12.71 -7.03 20.12
N GLN A 131 13.01 -8.27 20.45
CA GLN A 131 12.25 -9.06 21.43
C GLN A 131 12.25 -8.41 22.81
N ASN A 132 13.40 -7.91 23.27
CA ASN A 132 13.53 -7.20 24.53
C ASN A 132 12.75 -5.88 24.56
N ASN A 133 12.71 -5.15 23.44
CA ASN A 133 11.95 -3.91 23.33
C ASN A 133 10.44 -4.14 23.24
N MET A 134 9.99 -5.15 22.52
CA MET A 134 8.58 -5.54 22.49
C MET A 134 8.06 -5.90 23.89
N ALA A 135 8.82 -6.67 24.67
CA ALA A 135 8.46 -7.00 26.04
C ALA A 135 8.35 -5.75 26.96
N LYS A 136 9.04 -4.65 26.62
CA LYS A 136 8.91 -3.37 27.34
C LYS A 136 7.69 -2.57 26.86
N LYS A 137 7.39 -2.58 25.55
CA LYS A 137 6.21 -1.90 24.95
C LYS A 137 4.89 -2.47 25.48
N GLU A 138 4.82 -3.76 25.78
CA GLU A 138 3.61 -4.39 26.35
C GLU A 138 3.17 -3.83 27.71
N LYS A 139 4.02 -3.08 28.38
CA LYS A 139 3.71 -2.41 29.65
C LYS A 139 3.04 -1.05 29.48
N VAL A 140 2.82 -0.58 28.24
CA VAL A 140 2.11 0.68 27.98
C VAL A 140 0.63 0.51 28.34
N LYS A 141 0.16 1.32 29.29
CA LYS A 141 -1.19 1.19 29.88
C LYS A 141 -2.33 1.69 28.99
N ASP A 142 -2.07 2.50 27.98
CA ASP A 142 -3.10 3.14 27.14
C ASP A 142 -3.24 2.42 25.78
N LYS A 143 -4.06 1.38 25.76
CA LYS A 143 -4.36 0.61 24.55
C LYS A 143 -5.04 1.44 23.47
N SER A 144 -5.87 2.41 23.83
CA SER A 144 -6.54 3.29 22.86
C SER A 144 -5.51 4.10 22.07
N LYS A 145 -4.46 4.56 22.72
CA LYS A 145 -3.37 5.29 22.07
C LYS A 145 -2.55 4.42 21.11
N GLU A 146 -2.29 3.16 21.49
CA GLU A 146 -1.61 2.20 20.61
C GLU A 146 -2.43 1.92 19.34
N TYR A 147 -3.76 1.87 19.47
CA TYR A 147 -4.66 1.70 18.33
C TYR A 147 -4.57 2.90 17.39
N LEU A 148 -4.59 4.12 17.91
CA LEU A 148 -4.41 5.35 17.12
C LEU A 148 -3.02 5.39 16.45
N PHE A 149 -1.95 4.98 17.14
CA PHE A 149 -0.62 4.92 16.55
C PHE A 149 -0.51 3.87 15.43
N SER A 150 -1.19 2.74 15.57
CA SER A 150 -1.28 1.74 14.51
C SER A 150 -1.99 2.32 13.27
N LEU A 151 -3.06 3.10 13.47
CA LEU A 151 -3.78 3.78 12.40
C LEU A 151 -2.90 4.84 11.72
N ILE A 152 -2.18 5.68 12.49
CA ILE A 152 -1.21 6.63 11.93
C ILE A 152 -0.15 5.89 11.10
N THR A 153 0.37 4.79 11.61
CA THR A 153 1.42 4.03 10.93
C THR A 153 0.96 3.51 9.57
N ILE A 154 -0.20 2.86 9.50
CA ILE A 154 -0.71 2.33 8.23
C ILE A 154 -1.07 3.47 7.26
N PHE A 155 -1.69 4.53 7.77
CA PHE A 155 -2.09 5.67 6.95
C PHE A 155 -0.88 6.42 6.36
N SER A 156 0.17 6.65 7.17
CA SER A 156 1.43 7.22 6.67
C SER A 156 2.05 6.36 5.57
N LYS A 157 2.08 5.03 5.73
CA LYS A 157 2.63 4.11 4.75
C LYS A 157 1.85 4.15 3.43
N LEU A 158 0.51 4.17 3.49
CA LEU A 158 -0.34 4.27 2.30
C LEU A 158 -0.05 5.57 1.52
N ALA A 159 0.00 6.71 2.20
CA ALA A 159 0.34 7.98 1.60
C ALA A 159 1.77 8.00 1.02
N CYS A 160 2.74 7.36 1.71
CA CYS A 160 4.11 7.23 1.20
C CYS A 160 4.19 6.39 -0.08
N VAL A 161 3.39 5.35 -0.22
CA VAL A 161 3.35 4.55 -1.45
C VAL A 161 2.94 5.40 -2.64
N ASP A 162 1.87 6.18 -2.50
CA ASP A 162 1.42 7.05 -3.60
C ASP A 162 2.44 8.16 -3.89
N LEU A 163 3.05 8.75 -2.84
CA LEU A 163 4.08 9.77 -3.00
C LEU A 163 5.34 9.25 -3.71
N VAL A 164 5.78 8.03 -3.39
CA VAL A 164 6.91 7.40 -4.08
C VAL A 164 6.57 7.12 -5.55
N LYS A 165 5.33 6.75 -5.87
CA LYS A 165 4.89 6.62 -7.26
C LYS A 165 4.92 7.97 -8.00
N ILE A 166 4.48 9.07 -7.36
CA ILE A 166 4.61 10.42 -7.93
C ILE A 166 6.08 10.72 -8.25
N LYS A 167 6.98 10.47 -7.31
CA LYS A 167 8.43 10.75 -7.47
C LYS A 167 9.10 9.93 -8.58
N LYS A 168 8.54 8.81 -9.02
CA LYS A 168 9.01 8.08 -10.21
C LYS A 168 8.81 8.88 -11.50
N PHE A 169 7.81 9.75 -11.54
CA PHE A 169 7.49 10.60 -12.70
C PHE A 169 7.97 12.04 -12.52
N GLU A 170 7.94 12.56 -11.30
CA GLU A 170 8.36 13.90 -10.90
C GLU A 170 9.37 13.79 -9.74
N PRO A 171 10.67 13.49 -9.98
CA PRO A 171 11.65 13.19 -8.93
C PRO A 171 11.85 14.30 -7.90
N ASP A 172 11.67 15.56 -8.31
CA ASP A 172 11.84 16.74 -7.44
C ASP A 172 10.57 17.11 -6.65
N TYR A 173 9.52 16.30 -6.73
CA TYR A 173 8.27 16.56 -6.02
C TYR A 173 8.44 16.36 -4.51
N THR A 174 8.20 17.39 -3.71
CA THR A 174 8.41 17.38 -2.23
C THR A 174 7.27 18.04 -1.45
N GLU A 175 6.17 18.40 -2.11
CA GLU A 175 5.09 19.22 -1.52
C GLU A 175 4.54 18.65 -0.21
N TYR A 176 4.41 17.33 -0.10
CA TYR A 176 3.81 16.67 1.07
C TYR A 176 4.81 15.90 1.94
N ASP A 177 6.10 15.92 1.62
CA ASP A 177 7.11 15.14 2.34
C ASP A 177 7.07 15.43 3.83
N PHE A 178 7.18 16.70 4.19
CA PHE A 178 7.22 17.11 5.58
C PHE A 178 5.89 16.87 6.30
N GLU A 179 4.75 16.97 5.63
CA GLU A 179 3.44 16.71 6.23
C GLU A 179 3.30 15.23 6.67
N ILE A 180 3.80 14.30 5.86
CA ILE A 180 3.85 12.87 6.22
C ILE A 180 4.82 12.65 7.39
N ILE A 181 6.01 13.23 7.35
CA ILE A 181 7.00 13.15 8.43
C ILE A 181 6.40 13.66 9.74
N ARG A 182 5.74 14.82 9.72
CA ARG A 182 5.07 15.40 10.87
C ARG A 182 3.93 14.53 11.41
N PHE A 183 3.14 13.94 10.52
CA PHE A 183 2.06 13.06 10.89
C PHE A 183 2.59 11.76 11.53
N PHE A 184 3.59 11.12 10.93
CA PHE A 184 4.18 9.90 11.46
C PHE A 184 4.90 10.13 12.79
N ALA A 185 5.53 11.29 12.99
CA ALA A 185 6.19 11.68 14.23
C ALA A 185 5.23 11.69 15.44
N LEU A 186 3.90 11.83 15.22
CA LEU A 186 2.90 11.75 16.30
C LEU A 186 2.94 10.40 17.05
N THR A 187 3.44 9.34 16.43
CA THR A 187 3.60 8.02 17.08
C THR A 187 4.62 8.02 18.22
N ASN A 188 5.41 9.09 18.39
CA ASN A 188 6.25 9.33 19.57
C ASN A 188 5.52 10.09 20.68
N GLY A 189 4.32 10.56 20.43
CA GLY A 189 3.58 11.52 21.28
C GLY A 189 2.75 10.87 22.36
N TYR A 190 3.31 10.02 23.25
CA TYR A 190 2.57 9.39 24.35
C TYR A 190 1.91 10.39 25.32
N SER A 191 2.41 11.61 25.42
CA SER A 191 1.81 12.70 26.21
C SER A 191 0.68 13.45 25.49
N ILE A 192 0.51 13.27 24.16
CA ILE A 192 -0.52 13.95 23.39
C ILE A 192 -1.88 13.31 23.73
N ARG A 193 -2.93 14.12 23.94
CA ARG A 193 -4.31 13.63 24.18
C ARG A 193 -4.89 12.97 22.94
N ASN A 194 -5.67 11.89 23.12
CA ASN A 194 -6.26 11.09 22.05
C ASN A 194 -7.12 11.95 21.10
N GLU A 195 -7.91 12.90 21.62
CA GLU A 195 -8.73 13.79 20.78
C GLU A 195 -7.90 14.63 19.82
N LYS A 196 -6.71 15.07 20.27
CA LYS A 196 -5.77 15.80 19.39
C LYS A 196 -5.19 14.88 18.32
N ILE A 197 -4.90 13.64 18.65
CA ILE A 197 -4.42 12.64 17.70
C ILE A 197 -5.50 12.33 16.66
N LYS A 198 -6.73 12.08 17.09
CA LYS A 198 -7.90 11.84 16.20
C LYS A 198 -8.08 12.98 15.21
N ARG A 199 -8.09 14.21 15.70
CA ARG A 199 -8.17 15.40 14.84
C ARG A 199 -7.05 15.43 13.79
N ARG A 200 -5.80 15.09 14.18
CA ARG A 200 -4.68 15.04 13.24
C ARG A 200 -4.83 13.94 12.20
N ILE A 201 -5.42 12.81 12.56
CA ILE A 201 -5.75 11.74 11.60
C ILE A 201 -6.79 12.25 10.59
N THR A 202 -7.84 12.92 11.07
CA THR A 202 -8.86 13.52 10.19
C THR A 202 -8.28 14.62 9.29
N ASP A 203 -7.43 15.51 9.83
CA ASP A 203 -6.75 16.54 9.02
C ASP A 203 -5.85 15.90 7.93
N PHE A 204 -5.17 14.80 8.26
CA PHE A 204 -4.28 14.11 7.33
C PHE A 204 -5.03 13.40 6.19
N SER A 205 -6.30 13.06 6.37
CA SER A 205 -7.10 12.46 5.29
C SER A 205 -7.15 13.37 4.05
N ASN A 206 -7.27 14.69 4.25
CA ASN A 206 -7.24 15.65 3.14
C ASN A 206 -5.88 15.68 2.41
N ILE A 207 -4.78 15.53 3.15
CA ILE A 207 -3.43 15.52 2.57
C ILE A 207 -3.26 14.24 1.74
N SER A 208 -3.60 13.10 2.31
CA SER A 208 -3.52 11.80 1.62
C SER A 208 -4.41 11.76 0.37
N TYR A 209 -5.62 12.32 0.45
CA TYR A 209 -6.52 12.47 -0.69
C TYR A 209 -5.89 13.30 -1.82
N LYS A 210 -5.28 14.47 -1.50
CA LYS A 210 -4.59 15.31 -2.48
C LYS A 210 -3.38 14.64 -3.13
N ILE A 211 -2.62 13.86 -2.36
CA ILE A 211 -1.53 13.03 -2.90
C ILE A 211 -2.09 12.05 -3.95
N GLN A 212 -3.21 11.41 -3.65
CA GLN A 212 -3.85 10.47 -4.57
C GLN A 212 -4.43 11.16 -5.81
N GLU A 213 -5.05 12.35 -5.66
CA GLU A 213 -5.49 13.17 -6.81
C GLU A 213 -4.29 13.53 -7.71
N LYS A 214 -3.19 14.01 -7.13
CA LYS A 214 -1.96 14.33 -7.89
C LYS A 214 -1.41 13.11 -8.63
N LEU A 215 -1.40 11.94 -7.99
CA LEU A 215 -0.98 10.70 -8.65
C LEU A 215 -1.90 10.35 -9.83
N ASN A 216 -3.21 10.45 -9.65
CA ASN A 216 -4.17 10.19 -10.71
C ASN A 216 -3.98 11.14 -11.90
N ASP A 217 -3.77 12.44 -11.65
CA ASP A 217 -3.51 13.44 -12.70
C ASP A 217 -2.24 13.10 -13.51
N ILE A 218 -1.17 12.67 -12.82
CA ILE A 218 0.06 12.24 -13.48
C ILE A 218 -0.18 11.00 -14.36
N LEU A 219 -0.89 10.02 -13.82
CA LEU A 219 -1.17 8.78 -14.54
C LEU A 219 -2.07 9.04 -15.77
N GLU A 220 -3.10 9.88 -15.63
CA GLU A 220 -3.95 10.25 -16.77
C GLU A 220 -3.19 11.06 -17.83
N LYS A 221 -2.34 11.98 -17.43
CA LYS A 221 -1.49 12.74 -18.34
C LYS A 221 -0.53 11.84 -19.12
N ARG A 222 -0.03 10.80 -18.47
CA ARG A 222 0.97 9.89 -19.05
C ARG A 222 0.34 8.78 -19.89
N TYR A 223 -0.71 8.15 -19.41
CA TYR A 223 -1.29 6.94 -20.00
C TYR A 223 -2.63 7.17 -20.70
N GLY A 224 -3.14 8.40 -20.67
CA GLY A 224 -4.45 8.77 -21.18
C GLY A 224 -5.56 8.65 -20.13
N LYS A 225 -6.70 9.31 -20.38
CA LYS A 225 -7.87 9.18 -19.50
C LYS A 225 -8.42 7.77 -19.56
N LYS A 226 -8.83 7.27 -18.40
CA LYS A 226 -9.41 5.93 -18.30
C LYS A 226 -10.65 5.78 -19.17
N GLU A 227 -10.73 4.68 -19.88
CA GLU A 227 -11.82 4.34 -20.80
C GLU A 227 -12.60 3.12 -20.32
N LYS A 228 -13.83 3.00 -20.84
CA LYS A 228 -14.57 1.74 -20.73
C LYS A 228 -13.76 0.60 -21.31
N THR A 229 -13.69 -0.51 -20.59
CA THR A 229 -12.91 -1.66 -21.03
C THR A 229 -13.59 -2.98 -20.71
N THR A 230 -13.27 -3.98 -21.54
CA THR A 230 -13.57 -5.39 -21.27
C THR A 230 -12.24 -6.13 -21.24
N ILE A 231 -11.92 -6.74 -20.11
CA ILE A 231 -10.64 -7.39 -19.87
C ILE A 231 -10.81 -8.89 -20.07
N ASN A 232 -9.95 -9.45 -20.92
CA ASN A 232 -9.89 -10.88 -21.13
C ASN A 232 -9.26 -11.60 -19.94
N THR A 233 -9.83 -12.70 -19.51
CA THR A 233 -9.31 -13.56 -18.43
C THR A 233 -8.77 -14.89 -18.94
N ASN A 234 -8.76 -15.09 -20.26
CA ASN A 234 -8.23 -16.31 -20.87
C ASN A 234 -6.72 -16.17 -21.08
N ILE A 235 -6.00 -17.26 -20.85
CA ILE A 235 -4.58 -17.37 -21.17
C ILE A 235 -4.44 -17.99 -22.56
N LEU A 236 -3.69 -17.30 -23.42
CA LEU A 236 -3.41 -17.74 -24.77
C LEU A 236 -2.15 -18.61 -24.81
N ASN A 237 -2.05 -19.49 -25.82
CA ASN A 237 -0.82 -20.22 -26.08
C ASN A 237 0.36 -19.30 -26.33
N GLY A 238 1.55 -19.73 -25.90
CA GLY A 238 2.80 -19.05 -26.21
C GLY A 238 3.58 -18.59 -24.99
N ASN A 239 4.69 -17.91 -25.24
CA ASN A 239 5.56 -17.36 -24.19
C ASN A 239 4.83 -16.27 -23.42
N SER A 240 4.92 -16.29 -22.11
CA SER A 240 4.10 -15.42 -21.28
C SER A 240 4.86 -14.90 -20.06
N ILE A 241 4.56 -13.66 -19.69
CA ILE A 241 4.98 -13.04 -18.42
C ILE A 241 3.72 -12.66 -17.64
N LEU A 242 3.67 -13.03 -16.36
CA LEU A 242 2.70 -12.52 -15.41
C LEU A 242 3.34 -11.40 -14.60
N ILE A 243 2.75 -10.22 -14.62
CA ILE A 243 3.19 -9.10 -13.77
C ILE A 243 2.14 -8.83 -12.69
N THR A 244 2.57 -8.83 -11.44
CA THR A 244 1.70 -8.66 -10.27
C THR A 244 2.12 -7.50 -9.39
N GLY A 245 1.16 -6.94 -8.64
CA GLY A 245 1.35 -5.80 -7.75
C GLY A 245 0.55 -4.57 -8.19
N ASP A 246 1.12 -3.37 -8.05
CA ASP A 246 0.41 -2.11 -8.31
C ASP A 246 1.24 -1.04 -9.06
N ASP A 247 2.37 -1.42 -9.64
CA ASP A 247 3.31 -0.47 -10.24
C ASP A 247 3.18 -0.39 -11.78
N LEU A 248 2.40 0.60 -12.25
CA LEU A 248 2.22 0.86 -13.69
C LEU A 248 3.53 1.30 -14.38
N ASN A 249 4.46 1.95 -13.65
CA ASN A 249 5.73 2.36 -14.22
C ASN A 249 6.62 1.14 -14.52
N GLU A 250 6.61 0.12 -13.67
CA GLU A 250 7.29 -1.15 -13.92
C GLU A 250 6.73 -1.85 -15.17
N LEU A 251 5.40 -1.89 -15.32
CA LEU A 251 4.77 -2.44 -16.51
C LEU A 251 5.17 -1.65 -17.77
N GLU A 252 5.17 -0.32 -17.72
CA GLU A 252 5.63 0.53 -18.83
C GLU A 252 7.08 0.22 -19.22
N ASN A 253 7.99 0.13 -18.25
CA ASN A 253 9.41 -0.13 -18.50
C ASN A 253 9.64 -1.51 -19.12
N LEU A 254 8.91 -2.53 -18.64
CA LEU A 254 8.94 -3.87 -19.25
C LEU A 254 8.49 -3.83 -20.72
N LEU A 255 7.36 -3.17 -21.01
CA LEU A 255 6.82 -3.07 -22.37
C LEU A 255 7.78 -2.34 -23.31
N LYS A 256 8.36 -1.22 -22.87
CA LYS A 256 9.38 -0.48 -23.65
C LYS A 256 10.55 -1.36 -24.01
N GLN A 257 11.08 -2.12 -23.07
CA GLN A 257 12.23 -2.98 -23.32
C GLN A 257 11.90 -4.13 -24.29
N ILE A 258 10.68 -4.68 -24.22
CA ILE A 258 10.18 -5.66 -25.19
C ILE A 258 10.13 -5.04 -26.62
N GLU A 259 9.60 -3.81 -26.72
CA GLU A 259 9.51 -3.08 -27.99
C GLU A 259 10.88 -2.71 -28.56
N GLU A 260 11.80 -2.21 -27.73
CA GLU A 260 13.18 -1.87 -28.11
C GLU A 260 13.95 -3.10 -28.64
N LYS A 261 13.73 -4.26 -28.03
CA LYS A 261 14.29 -5.54 -28.47
C LYS A 261 13.57 -6.16 -29.66
N LYS A 262 12.48 -5.53 -30.15
CA LYS A 262 11.64 -6.00 -31.26
C LYS A 262 11.10 -7.43 -31.08
N ILE A 263 10.71 -7.76 -29.86
CA ILE A 263 10.15 -9.07 -29.53
C ILE A 263 8.66 -9.06 -29.85
N GLU A 264 8.19 -9.98 -30.69
CA GLU A 264 6.79 -10.02 -31.16
C GLU A 264 5.97 -11.10 -30.41
N ASN A 265 6.59 -12.19 -30.00
CA ASN A 265 5.90 -13.40 -29.54
C ASN A 265 5.92 -13.58 -28.01
N ILE A 266 5.56 -12.52 -27.28
CA ILE A 266 5.43 -12.56 -25.82
C ILE A 266 4.08 -11.99 -25.39
N ASN A 267 3.38 -12.71 -24.51
CA ASN A 267 2.10 -12.33 -23.94
C ASN A 267 2.29 -11.81 -22.52
N ILE A 268 1.75 -10.65 -22.22
CA ILE A 268 1.78 -10.07 -20.86
C ILE A 268 0.39 -10.19 -20.24
N TYR A 269 0.35 -10.74 -19.03
CA TYR A 269 -0.83 -10.79 -18.18
C TYR A 269 -0.60 -10.01 -16.91
N THR A 270 -1.59 -9.23 -16.51
CA THR A 270 -1.57 -8.51 -15.25
C THR A 270 -2.23 -9.33 -14.14
N ASN A 271 -1.88 -9.04 -12.90
CA ASN A 271 -2.48 -9.63 -11.69
C ASN A 271 -2.58 -8.56 -10.59
N ALA A 272 -3.44 -8.76 -9.62
CA ALA A 272 -3.70 -7.84 -8.51
C ALA A 272 -4.12 -6.42 -8.97
N GLN A 273 -3.61 -5.37 -8.33
CA GLN A 273 -4.03 -4.00 -8.63
C GLN A 273 -3.61 -3.48 -10.02
N LEU A 274 -2.72 -4.19 -10.72
CA LEU A 274 -2.37 -3.89 -12.11
C LEU A 274 -3.54 -4.09 -13.10
N ILE A 275 -4.69 -4.60 -12.64
CA ILE A 275 -5.95 -4.59 -13.40
C ILE A 275 -6.30 -3.18 -13.91
N THR A 276 -5.89 -2.14 -13.20
CA THR A 276 -6.12 -0.74 -13.61
C THR A 276 -5.48 -0.38 -14.93
N ALA A 277 -4.38 -1.03 -15.32
CA ALA A 277 -3.71 -0.81 -16.59
C ALA A 277 -4.66 -0.93 -17.78
N HIS A 278 -5.57 -1.89 -17.75
CA HIS A 278 -6.51 -2.15 -18.84
C HIS A 278 -7.51 -1.01 -19.10
N SER A 279 -7.65 -0.07 -18.17
CA SER A 279 -8.51 1.11 -18.34
C SER A 279 -7.78 2.28 -19.04
N TYR A 280 -6.45 2.30 -19.00
CA TYR A 280 -5.67 3.37 -19.63
C TYR A 280 -5.38 3.06 -21.10
N PRO A 281 -5.64 4.00 -22.06
CA PRO A 281 -5.43 3.80 -23.49
C PRO A 281 -4.04 3.28 -23.85
N TYR A 282 -2.99 3.79 -23.18
CA TYR A 282 -1.60 3.39 -23.42
C TYR A 282 -1.41 1.87 -23.28
N PHE A 283 -1.93 1.28 -22.21
CA PHE A 283 -1.80 -0.16 -21.96
C PHE A 283 -2.86 -0.97 -22.69
N LYS A 284 -4.11 -0.47 -22.74
CA LYS A 284 -5.25 -1.14 -23.38
C LYS A 284 -4.99 -1.46 -24.85
N HIS A 285 -4.30 -0.58 -25.56
CA HIS A 285 -3.99 -0.76 -26.99
C HIS A 285 -2.62 -1.40 -27.25
N ASN A 286 -1.88 -1.77 -26.20
CA ASN A 286 -0.59 -2.44 -26.35
C ASN A 286 -0.78 -3.89 -26.79
N LYS A 287 -0.13 -4.28 -27.90
CA LYS A 287 -0.27 -5.60 -28.51
C LYS A 287 0.17 -6.78 -27.63
N HIS A 288 1.03 -6.52 -26.65
CA HIS A 288 1.56 -7.54 -25.74
C HIS A 288 0.64 -7.81 -24.56
N ILE A 289 -0.17 -6.84 -24.11
CA ILE A 289 -1.09 -7.02 -22.99
C ILE A 289 -2.30 -7.83 -23.46
N LYS A 290 -2.46 -9.04 -22.95
CA LYS A 290 -3.48 -9.99 -23.37
C LYS A 290 -4.66 -10.12 -22.41
N GLY A 291 -4.46 -9.85 -21.14
CA GLY A 291 -5.51 -10.00 -20.15
C GLY A 291 -5.06 -9.86 -18.72
N HIS A 292 -5.98 -10.21 -17.81
CA HIS A 292 -5.79 -10.19 -16.37
C HIS A 292 -6.11 -11.56 -15.78
N ILE A 293 -5.22 -12.06 -14.94
CA ILE A 293 -5.35 -13.37 -14.31
C ILE A 293 -5.40 -13.13 -12.81
N GLU A 294 -6.52 -13.43 -12.19
CA GLU A 294 -6.67 -13.37 -10.75
C GLU A 294 -7.78 -14.27 -10.30
N THR A 295 -7.46 -15.20 -9.39
CA THR A 295 -8.43 -16.01 -8.65
C THR A 295 -8.47 -15.54 -7.19
N GLU A 296 -9.25 -16.19 -6.35
CA GLU A 296 -9.26 -15.94 -4.91
C GLU A 296 -7.98 -16.45 -4.22
N ASN A 297 -7.19 -17.24 -4.92
CA ASN A 297 -5.96 -17.85 -4.42
C ASN A 297 -4.80 -17.62 -5.39
N ALA A 298 -3.92 -16.66 -5.06
CA ALA A 298 -2.76 -16.36 -5.89
C ALA A 298 -1.71 -17.48 -5.92
N GLU A 299 -1.66 -18.37 -4.91
CA GLU A 299 -0.81 -19.57 -4.99
C GLU A 299 -1.27 -20.45 -6.16
N TYR A 300 -2.59 -20.57 -6.36
CA TYR A 300 -3.16 -21.27 -7.50
C TYR A 300 -2.83 -20.57 -8.82
N ASP A 301 -2.93 -19.24 -8.87
CA ASP A 301 -2.63 -18.48 -10.08
C ASP A 301 -1.18 -18.68 -10.51
N PHE A 302 -0.24 -18.63 -9.56
CA PHE A 302 1.18 -18.79 -9.85
C PHE A 302 1.56 -20.22 -10.19
N SER A 303 1.04 -21.21 -9.45
CA SER A 303 1.37 -22.62 -9.69
C SER A 303 0.91 -23.13 -11.05
N ASN A 304 -0.16 -22.56 -11.59
CA ASN A 304 -0.71 -22.91 -12.90
C ASN A 304 -0.18 -22.07 -14.05
N PHE A 305 0.57 -20.99 -13.75
CA PHE A 305 1.14 -20.15 -14.78
C PHE A 305 2.46 -20.72 -15.29
N LYS A 306 2.55 -20.98 -16.59
CA LYS A 306 3.72 -21.55 -17.26
C LYS A 306 4.56 -20.47 -17.94
N GLY A 307 4.86 -19.39 -17.22
CA GLY A 307 5.60 -18.25 -17.72
C GLY A 307 6.55 -17.72 -16.63
N ALA A 308 7.31 -16.70 -16.93
CA ALA A 308 8.06 -15.97 -15.91
C ALA A 308 7.12 -15.03 -15.13
N ILE A 309 7.36 -14.83 -13.84
CA ILE A 309 6.56 -13.94 -13.00
C ILE A 309 7.41 -12.74 -12.56
N LEU A 310 6.89 -11.53 -12.78
CA LEU A 310 7.45 -10.29 -12.25
C LEU A 310 6.60 -9.80 -11.09
N ILE A 311 7.20 -9.70 -9.90
CA ILE A 311 6.56 -9.13 -8.71
C ILE A 311 7.01 -7.69 -8.58
N THR A 312 6.05 -6.78 -8.61
CA THR A 312 6.25 -5.36 -8.35
C THR A 312 5.87 -4.99 -6.91
N GLN A 313 5.75 -3.71 -6.60
CA GLN A 313 5.41 -3.21 -5.27
C GLN A 313 4.01 -3.65 -4.81
N ASN A 314 3.83 -3.76 -3.49
CA ASN A 314 2.55 -4.09 -2.83
C ASN A 314 1.97 -5.48 -3.15
N PHE A 315 2.82 -6.42 -3.43
CA PHE A 315 2.45 -7.83 -3.49
C PHE A 315 2.36 -8.43 -2.08
N VAL A 316 1.23 -9.09 -1.78
CA VAL A 316 0.85 -9.46 -0.40
C VAL A 316 1.08 -10.92 -0.08
N GLN A 317 1.25 -11.77 -1.08
CA GLN A 317 1.19 -13.21 -0.88
C GLN A 317 2.57 -13.84 -0.78
N LYS A 318 2.65 -14.92 0.02
CA LYS A 318 3.82 -15.79 0.01
C LYS A 318 3.77 -16.65 -1.25
N ILE A 319 4.89 -16.70 -1.94
CA ILE A 319 5.07 -17.62 -3.05
C ILE A 319 5.37 -18.98 -2.46
N ASP A 320 4.52 -19.95 -2.72
CA ASP A 320 4.72 -21.32 -2.28
C ASP A 320 5.78 -22.04 -3.13
N ASN A 321 6.35 -23.11 -2.56
CA ASN A 321 7.31 -24.00 -3.22
C ASN A 321 6.74 -24.77 -4.43
N LEU A 322 5.44 -24.65 -4.69
CA LEU A 322 4.77 -25.30 -5.82
C LEU A 322 5.05 -24.61 -7.16
N TYR A 323 5.39 -23.31 -7.16
CA TYR A 323 5.77 -22.63 -8.38
C TYR A 323 7.18 -23.08 -8.83
N ARG A 324 7.28 -23.60 -10.02
CA ARG A 324 8.52 -24.16 -10.59
C ARG A 324 9.22 -23.24 -11.60
N GLY A 325 8.58 -22.12 -11.96
CA GLY A 325 9.16 -21.13 -12.86
C GLY A 325 10.11 -20.17 -12.14
N GLU A 326 10.70 -19.24 -12.90
CA GLU A 326 11.54 -18.19 -12.33
C GLU A 326 10.71 -16.97 -11.94
N ILE A 327 11.00 -16.44 -10.76
CA ILE A 327 10.35 -15.24 -10.21
C ILE A 327 11.36 -14.13 -10.18
N PHE A 328 10.93 -12.98 -10.64
CA PHE A 328 11.71 -11.76 -10.72
C PHE A 328 11.06 -10.69 -9.84
N SER A 329 11.87 -9.84 -9.24
CA SER A 329 11.38 -8.71 -8.45
C SER A 329 12.32 -7.52 -8.62
N ASN A 330 11.78 -6.31 -8.47
CA ASN A 330 12.62 -5.16 -8.29
C ASN A 330 13.25 -5.18 -6.88
N LYS A 331 14.24 -4.33 -6.63
CA LYS A 331 14.98 -4.30 -5.35
C LYS A 331 14.11 -3.98 -4.13
N ILE A 332 12.91 -3.47 -4.33
CA ILE A 332 12.01 -3.05 -3.25
C ILE A 332 11.34 -4.26 -2.62
N ILE A 333 10.89 -5.22 -3.45
CA ILE A 333 10.32 -6.50 -2.99
C ILE A 333 11.26 -7.60 -3.41
N SER A 334 11.87 -8.27 -2.45
CA SER A 334 12.86 -9.32 -2.70
C SER A 334 12.63 -10.50 -1.77
N PHE A 335 12.64 -11.69 -2.33
CA PHE A 335 12.53 -12.97 -1.64
C PHE A 335 13.85 -13.72 -1.74
N GLU A 336 14.12 -14.67 -0.84
CA GLU A 336 15.42 -15.36 -0.76
C GLU A 336 15.81 -16.17 -2.01
N LYS A 337 14.93 -16.43 -2.94
CA LYS A 337 15.19 -17.22 -4.16
C LYS A 337 14.69 -16.53 -5.43
N VAL A 338 14.55 -15.23 -5.38
CA VAL A 338 14.02 -14.44 -6.49
C VAL A 338 15.17 -13.73 -7.19
N VAL A 339 15.09 -13.64 -8.49
CA VAL A 339 16.05 -12.91 -9.32
C VAL A 339 15.73 -11.41 -9.24
N ASP A 340 16.72 -10.64 -8.76
CA ASP A 340 16.56 -9.19 -8.65
C ASP A 340 16.63 -8.51 -10.02
N ILE A 341 15.68 -7.63 -10.31
CA ILE A 341 15.74 -6.67 -11.41
C ILE A 341 16.61 -5.48 -10.95
N VAL A 342 17.69 -5.24 -11.65
CA VAL A 342 18.63 -4.15 -11.34
C VAL A 342 18.52 -3.09 -12.43
N ASP A 343 18.45 -1.81 -12.06
CA ASP A 343 18.44 -0.66 -12.96
C ASP A 343 17.39 -0.74 -14.08
N ASN A 344 16.22 -1.33 -13.75
CA ASN A 344 15.13 -1.60 -14.68
C ASN A 344 15.53 -2.45 -15.91
N ASP A 345 16.53 -3.31 -15.78
CA ASP A 345 16.90 -4.24 -16.86
C ASP A 345 16.10 -5.55 -16.76
N TYR A 346 15.11 -5.68 -17.63
CA TYR A 346 14.23 -6.85 -17.74
C TYR A 346 14.73 -7.90 -18.72
N SER A 347 15.97 -7.78 -19.23
CA SER A 347 16.51 -8.67 -20.25
C SER A 347 16.44 -10.13 -19.82
N LYS A 348 16.87 -10.44 -18.60
CA LYS A 348 16.85 -11.81 -18.08
C LYS A 348 15.43 -12.35 -17.91
N LEU A 349 14.47 -11.55 -17.45
CA LEU A 349 13.06 -11.91 -17.36
C LEU A 349 12.49 -12.28 -18.73
N ILE A 350 12.77 -11.44 -19.74
CA ILE A 350 12.31 -11.64 -21.12
C ILE A 350 12.95 -12.91 -21.71
N GLU A 351 14.25 -13.07 -21.59
CA GLU A 351 14.98 -14.26 -22.06
C GLU A 351 14.46 -15.54 -21.40
N THR A 352 14.24 -15.51 -20.09
CA THR A 352 13.65 -16.64 -19.37
C THR A 352 12.28 -17.00 -19.94
N SER A 353 11.41 -16.01 -20.15
CA SER A 353 10.09 -16.27 -20.71
C SER A 353 10.13 -16.86 -22.12
N LEU A 354 11.10 -16.46 -22.96
CA LEU A 354 11.26 -16.96 -24.32
C LEU A 354 11.85 -18.38 -24.37
N ASN A 355 12.64 -18.78 -23.36
CA ASN A 355 13.37 -20.04 -23.32
C ASN A 355 12.73 -21.11 -22.41
N LEU A 356 11.52 -20.86 -21.88
CA LEU A 356 10.83 -21.85 -21.06
C LEU A 356 10.50 -23.12 -21.88
N ASN A 357 10.77 -24.28 -21.31
CA ASN A 357 10.50 -25.59 -21.94
C ASN A 357 9.00 -25.87 -22.06
N GLU A 358 8.17 -25.24 -21.23
CA GLU A 358 6.72 -25.38 -21.25
C GLU A 358 6.10 -24.04 -21.62
N THR A 359 5.43 -23.99 -22.76
CA THR A 359 4.63 -22.83 -23.14
C THR A 359 3.26 -22.87 -22.50
N GLN A 360 2.68 -21.71 -22.28
CA GLN A 360 1.32 -21.58 -21.80
C GLN A 360 0.34 -22.25 -22.78
N THR A 361 -0.64 -22.97 -22.24
CA THR A 361 -1.75 -23.54 -23.01
C THR A 361 -3.01 -22.72 -22.77
N ASN A 362 -3.93 -22.71 -23.74
CA ASN A 362 -5.20 -22.00 -23.60
C ASN A 362 -5.94 -22.46 -22.33
N THR A 363 -6.20 -21.51 -21.43
CA THR A 363 -6.92 -21.75 -20.18
C THR A 363 -7.91 -20.62 -19.97
N SER A 364 -9.17 -20.94 -19.68
CA SER A 364 -10.19 -19.96 -19.31
C SER A 364 -10.37 -19.97 -17.80
N TYR A 365 -10.21 -18.80 -17.17
CA TYR A 365 -10.34 -18.69 -15.71
C TYR A 365 -11.73 -18.28 -15.27
N LYS A 366 -12.29 -17.22 -15.90
CA LYS A 366 -13.60 -16.65 -15.55
C LYS A 366 -14.20 -15.93 -16.76
N GLU A 367 -15.41 -15.44 -16.59
CA GLU A 367 -15.98 -14.49 -17.55
C GLU A 367 -15.16 -13.20 -17.63
N ASN A 368 -15.19 -12.54 -18.80
CA ASN A 368 -14.48 -11.28 -19.01
C ASN A 368 -14.94 -10.22 -18.02
N ILE A 369 -13.97 -9.48 -17.46
CA ILE A 369 -14.22 -8.40 -16.51
C ILE A 369 -14.59 -7.13 -17.28
N LYS A 370 -15.67 -6.46 -16.87
CA LYS A 370 -16.15 -5.23 -17.55
C LYS A 370 -16.14 -4.06 -16.59
N PHE A 371 -15.46 -2.97 -16.98
CA PHE A 371 -15.50 -1.70 -16.30
C PHE A 371 -16.20 -0.64 -17.12
N GLU A 372 -17.20 0.03 -16.54
CA GLU A 372 -17.82 1.22 -17.09
C GLU A 372 -17.17 2.45 -16.43
N ASN A 373 -16.13 3.00 -17.08
CA ASN A 373 -15.48 4.23 -16.62
C ASN A 373 -16.18 5.45 -17.26
N ASP A 374 -17.48 5.62 -16.99
CA ASP A 374 -18.29 6.71 -17.51
C ASP A 374 -18.81 7.62 -16.39
N PHE A 375 -17.96 8.56 -15.97
CA PHE A 375 -18.35 9.55 -14.95
C PHE A 375 -19.50 10.43 -15.42
N LYS A 376 -19.64 10.72 -16.74
CA LYS A 376 -20.76 11.53 -17.25
C LYS A 376 -22.12 10.86 -17.02
N LYS A 377 -22.17 9.55 -17.19
CA LYS A 377 -23.39 8.78 -16.90
C LYS A 377 -23.72 8.82 -15.41
N ILE A 378 -22.73 8.63 -14.54
CA ILE A 378 -22.91 8.65 -13.10
C ILE A 378 -23.27 10.06 -12.61
N SER A 379 -22.59 11.10 -13.07
CA SER A 379 -22.91 12.49 -12.73
C SER A 379 -24.33 12.86 -13.12
N SER A 380 -24.77 12.48 -14.32
CA SER A 380 -26.15 12.70 -14.76
C SER A 380 -27.19 11.97 -13.89
N LEU A 381 -26.88 10.76 -13.43
CA LEU A 381 -27.73 10.04 -12.46
C LEU A 381 -27.80 10.79 -11.12
N ILE A 382 -26.66 11.27 -10.60
CA ILE A 382 -26.60 12.04 -9.35
C ILE A 382 -27.30 13.40 -9.52
N GLU A 383 -27.12 14.09 -10.64
CA GLU A 383 -27.78 15.37 -10.93
C GLU A 383 -29.31 15.26 -10.89
N ASN A 384 -29.86 14.16 -11.38
CA ASN A 384 -31.30 13.90 -11.40
C ASN A 384 -31.82 13.19 -10.16
N TYR A 385 -30.94 12.89 -9.19
CA TYR A 385 -31.32 12.18 -7.96
C TYR A 385 -32.13 13.08 -7.02
N LYS A 386 -33.30 12.58 -6.56
CA LYS A 386 -34.29 13.38 -5.81
C LYS A 386 -34.43 12.97 -4.35
N ASN A 387 -33.79 11.84 -3.95
CA ASN A 387 -33.88 11.36 -2.58
C ASN A 387 -32.78 11.97 -1.71
N ASP A 388 -33.00 12.02 -0.41
CA ASP A 388 -32.07 12.64 0.56
C ASP A 388 -30.95 11.71 1.01
N GLU A 389 -31.01 10.42 0.63
CA GLU A 389 -30.02 9.41 1.04
C GLU A 389 -29.71 8.44 -0.11
N ILE A 390 -28.44 8.08 -0.23
CA ILE A 390 -27.94 7.12 -1.22
C ILE A 390 -27.00 6.12 -0.58
N ILE A 391 -27.00 4.90 -1.08
CA ILE A 391 -26.02 3.87 -0.70
C ILE A 391 -24.94 3.81 -1.78
N VAL A 392 -23.70 3.88 -1.35
CA VAL A 392 -22.53 3.70 -2.23
C VAL A 392 -21.84 2.41 -1.81
N ILE A 393 -21.64 1.50 -2.74
CA ILE A 393 -20.96 0.24 -2.49
C ILE A 393 -19.62 0.23 -3.24
N VAL A 394 -18.57 -0.13 -2.51
CA VAL A 394 -17.21 -0.25 -3.03
C VAL A 394 -16.72 -1.68 -2.84
N GLY A 395 -16.30 -2.33 -3.91
CA GLY A 395 -15.81 -3.70 -3.86
C GLY A 395 -14.67 -3.97 -4.83
N ASN A 396 -13.99 -5.11 -4.66
CA ASN A 396 -12.98 -5.53 -5.62
C ASN A 396 -13.63 -6.03 -6.92
N SER A 397 -13.03 -5.69 -8.05
CA SER A 397 -13.55 -5.91 -9.39
C SER A 397 -13.93 -7.35 -9.73
N ASN A 398 -13.38 -8.34 -9.03
CA ASN A 398 -13.50 -9.75 -9.41
C ASN A 398 -14.67 -10.52 -8.77
N ASN A 399 -15.24 -10.01 -7.68
CA ASN A 399 -16.24 -10.75 -6.88
C ASN A 399 -17.47 -9.93 -6.52
N PHE A 400 -17.74 -8.86 -7.26
CA PHE A 400 -18.76 -7.91 -6.89
C PHE A 400 -20.01 -8.05 -7.75
N GLU A 401 -21.09 -8.60 -7.15
CA GLU A 401 -22.42 -8.53 -7.75
C GLU A 401 -22.97 -7.09 -7.63
N LYS A 402 -23.31 -6.51 -8.77
CA LYS A 402 -23.91 -5.17 -8.79
C LYS A 402 -25.32 -5.22 -8.21
N ILE A 403 -25.54 -4.44 -7.17
CA ILE A 403 -26.84 -4.28 -6.52
C ILE A 403 -27.41 -2.93 -6.94
N ASP A 404 -28.55 -2.91 -7.58
CA ASP A 404 -29.16 -1.67 -8.06
C ASP A 404 -30.02 -0.96 -6.98
N LYS A 405 -30.59 -1.73 -6.06
CA LYS A 405 -31.41 -1.23 -4.96
C LYS A 405 -31.24 -2.07 -3.71
N ILE A 406 -31.24 -1.41 -2.57
CA ILE A 406 -31.37 -2.04 -1.25
C ILE A 406 -32.57 -1.38 -0.59
N GLU A 407 -33.64 -2.17 -0.34
CA GLU A 407 -34.95 -1.66 0.06
C GLU A 407 -35.44 -0.63 -0.97
N ASP A 408 -35.81 0.58 -0.52
CA ASP A 408 -36.24 1.66 -1.41
C ASP A 408 -35.12 2.61 -1.83
N LYS A 409 -33.87 2.35 -1.42
CA LYS A 409 -32.71 3.22 -1.68
C LYS A 409 -31.97 2.80 -2.93
N SER A 410 -31.60 3.78 -3.74
CA SER A 410 -30.73 3.57 -4.90
C SER A 410 -29.29 3.29 -4.47
N VAL A 411 -28.61 2.47 -5.24
CA VAL A 411 -27.22 2.06 -4.98
C VAL A 411 -26.32 2.46 -6.12
N LEU A 412 -25.19 3.10 -5.81
CA LEU A 412 -24.09 3.28 -6.73
C LEU A 412 -22.99 2.26 -6.42
N ASN A 413 -22.58 1.53 -7.43
CA ASN A 413 -21.56 0.49 -7.30
C ASN A 413 -20.24 0.90 -7.96
N PHE A 414 -19.14 0.78 -7.24
CA PHE A 414 -17.80 1.06 -7.74
C PHE A 414 -16.87 -0.12 -7.56
N SER A 415 -16.20 -0.50 -8.64
CA SER A 415 -15.18 -1.55 -8.64
C SER A 415 -13.79 -0.94 -8.48
N THR A 416 -13.13 -1.28 -7.39
CA THR A 416 -11.81 -0.74 -7.06
C THR A 416 -10.70 -1.73 -7.40
N PRO A 417 -9.49 -1.25 -7.70
CA PRO A 417 -9.03 0.16 -7.74
C PRO A 417 -9.36 0.90 -9.05
N SER A 418 -9.95 0.25 -10.04
CA SER A 418 -10.12 0.82 -11.39
C SER A 418 -10.99 2.08 -11.45
N GLN A 419 -11.94 2.20 -10.53
CA GLN A 419 -12.92 3.31 -10.48
C GLN A 419 -12.71 4.26 -9.29
N ASN A 420 -11.54 4.30 -8.65
CA ASN A 420 -11.30 5.16 -7.50
C ASN A 420 -11.55 6.64 -7.79
N ASP A 421 -11.09 7.14 -8.93
CA ASP A 421 -11.29 8.52 -9.39
C ASP A 421 -12.77 8.85 -9.59
N ILE A 422 -13.52 7.94 -10.21
CA ILE A 422 -14.96 8.10 -10.42
C ILE A 422 -15.71 8.08 -9.09
N LEU A 423 -15.33 7.20 -8.18
CA LEU A 423 -15.87 7.14 -6.82
C LEU A 423 -15.70 8.48 -6.11
N TYR A 424 -14.48 9.02 -6.02
CA TYR A 424 -14.20 10.27 -5.32
C TYR A 424 -14.97 11.45 -5.93
N ASN A 425 -14.98 11.56 -7.26
CA ASN A 425 -15.74 12.61 -7.94
C ASN A 425 -17.26 12.48 -7.70
N SER A 426 -17.78 11.25 -7.64
CA SER A 426 -19.19 11.00 -7.34
C SER A 426 -19.55 11.37 -5.90
N LEU A 427 -18.71 11.02 -4.93
CA LEU A 427 -18.92 11.37 -3.52
C LEU A 427 -18.92 12.90 -3.33
N LYS A 428 -17.99 13.61 -3.96
CA LYS A 428 -17.93 15.07 -3.94
C LYS A 428 -19.22 15.69 -4.48
N LEU A 429 -19.72 15.20 -5.61
CA LEU A 429 -20.97 15.69 -6.21
C LEU A 429 -22.19 15.42 -5.33
N LEU A 430 -22.23 14.26 -4.65
CA LEU A 430 -23.30 13.92 -3.70
C LEU A 430 -23.27 14.85 -2.47
N GLU A 431 -22.09 15.17 -1.94
CA GLU A 431 -21.93 16.10 -0.83
C GLU A 431 -22.33 17.53 -1.20
N GLU A 432 -21.97 18.01 -2.40
CA GLU A 432 -22.37 19.33 -2.92
C GLU A 432 -23.90 19.46 -2.99
N LYS A 433 -24.60 18.35 -3.21
CA LYS A 433 -26.08 18.28 -3.17
C LYS A 433 -26.66 18.05 -1.79
N ASN A 434 -25.85 17.94 -0.75
CA ASN A 434 -26.27 17.60 0.62
C ASN A 434 -27.03 16.27 0.72
N ILE A 435 -26.71 15.29 -0.13
CA ILE A 435 -27.28 13.95 -0.08
C ILE A 435 -26.54 13.18 1.02
N LYS A 436 -27.28 12.54 1.92
CA LYS A 436 -26.71 11.67 2.94
C LYS A 436 -26.12 10.41 2.29
N ILE A 437 -24.84 10.10 2.59
CA ILE A 437 -24.12 8.99 1.99
C ILE A 437 -23.91 7.89 3.01
N SER A 438 -24.35 6.68 2.69
CA SER A 438 -23.97 5.45 3.39
C SER A 438 -22.98 4.67 2.54
N LEU A 439 -21.71 4.69 2.90
CA LEU A 439 -20.64 4.02 2.16
C LEU A 439 -20.37 2.64 2.72
N PHE A 440 -20.66 1.64 1.93
CA PHE A 440 -20.42 0.24 2.23
C PHE A 440 -19.15 -0.25 1.51
N ILE A 441 -18.12 -0.61 2.28
CA ILE A 441 -16.87 -1.14 1.75
C ILE A 441 -16.88 -2.66 1.89
N TYR A 442 -16.97 -3.34 0.75
CA TYR A 442 -16.94 -4.80 0.67
C TYR A 442 -15.51 -5.28 0.46
N GLN A 443 -15.03 -6.14 1.34
CA GLN A 443 -13.64 -6.59 1.45
C GLN A 443 -12.64 -5.50 1.90
N CYS A 444 -11.96 -5.77 2.99
CA CYS A 444 -10.92 -4.89 3.55
C CYS A 444 -9.58 -5.13 2.85
N THR A 445 -9.46 -4.69 1.60
CA THR A 445 -8.17 -4.63 0.89
C THR A 445 -7.40 -3.36 1.31
N LEU A 446 -6.09 -3.31 1.06
CA LEU A 446 -5.32 -2.10 1.35
C LEU A 446 -5.84 -0.88 0.58
N ASN A 447 -6.26 -1.06 -0.68
CA ASN A 447 -6.86 0.01 -1.47
C ASN A 447 -8.18 0.49 -0.86
N ASN A 448 -9.04 -0.43 -0.45
CA ASN A 448 -10.32 -0.09 0.16
C ASN A 448 -10.15 0.58 1.53
N LEU A 449 -9.15 0.14 2.32
CA LEU A 449 -8.76 0.83 3.54
C LEU A 449 -8.24 2.24 3.26
N HIS A 450 -7.44 2.42 2.21
CA HIS A 450 -6.97 3.75 1.81
C HIS A 450 -8.12 4.68 1.42
N ILE A 451 -9.10 4.18 0.66
CA ILE A 451 -10.32 4.92 0.33
C ILE A 451 -11.03 5.37 1.61
N LEU A 452 -11.27 4.46 2.54
CA LEU A 452 -11.92 4.80 3.82
C LEU A 452 -11.14 5.88 4.57
N LEU A 453 -9.83 5.71 4.70
CA LEU A 453 -8.96 6.65 5.43
C LEU A 453 -8.95 8.03 4.78
N ASN A 454 -8.94 8.12 3.45
CA ASN A 454 -9.01 9.39 2.72
C ASN A 454 -10.35 10.11 2.89
N LEU A 455 -11.39 9.38 3.24
CA LEU A 455 -12.74 9.93 3.39
C LEU A 455 -13.14 10.22 4.85
N LEU A 456 -12.27 9.99 5.84
CA LEU A 456 -12.58 10.20 7.26
C LEU A 456 -13.00 11.63 7.62
N ASN A 457 -12.67 12.62 6.78
CA ASN A 457 -13.08 14.02 6.97
C ASN A 457 -14.46 14.34 6.35
N HIS A 458 -15.05 13.41 5.62
CA HIS A 458 -16.34 13.58 4.96
C HIS A 458 -17.52 13.18 5.86
N LYS A 459 -18.70 13.75 5.62
CA LYS A 459 -19.93 13.41 6.34
C LYS A 459 -20.56 12.14 5.76
N ILE A 460 -19.91 11.01 5.96
CA ILE A 460 -20.29 9.71 5.42
C ILE A 460 -20.50 8.73 6.57
N ASP A 461 -21.57 7.95 6.50
CA ASP A 461 -21.76 6.79 7.37
C ASP A 461 -20.99 5.59 6.78
N PHE A 462 -19.94 5.14 7.47
CA PHE A 462 -19.06 4.07 6.98
C PHE A 462 -19.47 2.71 7.49
N TYR A 463 -19.55 1.76 6.57
CA TYR A 463 -19.78 0.35 6.84
C TYR A 463 -18.66 -0.47 6.18
N LEU A 464 -17.99 -1.30 6.95
CA LEU A 464 -16.90 -2.15 6.48
C LEU A 464 -17.28 -3.61 6.67
N SER A 465 -17.34 -4.39 5.60
CA SER A 465 -17.52 -5.83 5.72
C SER A 465 -16.26 -6.51 6.21
N ASP A 466 -16.41 -7.70 6.72
CA ASP A 466 -15.41 -8.53 7.39
C ASP A 466 -13.97 -8.27 6.92
N CYS A 467 -13.15 -7.80 7.86
CA CYS A 467 -11.71 -7.63 7.71
C CYS A 467 -10.96 -8.91 8.13
N SER A 468 -11.47 -10.08 7.79
CA SER A 468 -10.82 -11.36 8.06
C SER A 468 -9.50 -11.54 7.30
N ASN A 469 -9.25 -10.70 6.30
CA ASN A 469 -7.96 -10.63 5.64
C ASN A 469 -6.95 -9.93 6.55
N PHE A 470 -6.09 -10.73 7.13
CA PHE A 470 -5.02 -10.45 8.09
C PHE A 470 -3.94 -9.44 7.65
N LEU A 471 -4.16 -8.72 6.57
CA LEU A 471 -3.28 -7.68 6.05
C LEU A 471 -3.28 -6.42 6.92
N VAL A 472 -4.33 -6.22 7.68
CA VAL A 472 -4.50 -5.04 8.53
C VAL A 472 -4.35 -5.45 9.99
N ASN A 473 -3.44 -4.78 10.69
CA ASN A 473 -3.27 -4.97 12.13
C ASN A 473 -4.65 -4.81 12.85
N PRO A 474 -5.08 -5.78 13.68
CA PRO A 474 -6.33 -5.68 14.44
C PRO A 474 -6.52 -4.36 15.19
N HIS A 475 -5.44 -3.74 15.63
CA HIS A 475 -5.48 -2.42 16.29
C HIS A 475 -6.01 -1.30 15.38
N VAL A 476 -5.78 -1.39 14.07
CA VAL A 476 -6.33 -0.43 13.09
C VAL A 476 -7.85 -0.55 13.05
N ILE A 477 -8.38 -1.78 13.00
CA ILE A 477 -9.81 -2.04 13.00
C ILE A 477 -10.47 -1.56 14.30
N GLU A 478 -9.84 -1.82 15.45
CA GLU A 478 -10.33 -1.34 16.74
C GLU A 478 -10.35 0.20 16.81
N SER A 479 -9.35 0.88 16.25
CA SER A 479 -9.34 2.35 16.18
C SER A 479 -10.45 2.87 15.26
N LEU A 480 -10.62 2.30 14.08
CA LEU A 480 -11.71 2.70 13.16
C LEU A 480 -13.07 2.58 13.81
N LYS A 481 -13.33 1.48 14.52
CA LYS A 481 -14.59 1.22 15.22
C LYS A 481 -14.81 2.17 16.39
N ASN A 482 -13.81 2.32 17.26
CA ASN A 482 -13.98 3.01 18.55
C ASN A 482 -13.76 4.52 18.46
N ASP A 483 -12.92 4.97 17.51
CA ASP A 483 -12.47 6.35 17.42
C ASP A 483 -13.11 7.11 16.25
N PHE A 484 -13.57 6.41 15.22
CA PHE A 484 -14.10 7.00 13.97
C PHE A 484 -15.51 6.49 13.60
N ASN A 485 -16.18 5.76 14.49
CA ASN A 485 -17.56 5.27 14.31
C ASN A 485 -17.78 4.45 13.03
N VAL A 486 -16.75 3.77 12.54
CA VAL A 486 -16.88 2.85 11.40
C VAL A 486 -17.58 1.59 11.87
N GLN A 487 -18.73 1.27 11.26
CA GLN A 487 -19.46 0.05 11.57
C GLN A 487 -18.81 -1.15 10.90
N ILE A 488 -18.36 -2.10 11.69
CA ILE A 488 -17.77 -3.35 11.18
C ILE A 488 -18.90 -4.39 11.15
N LEU A 489 -19.21 -4.87 9.95
CA LEU A 489 -20.21 -5.90 9.73
C LEU A 489 -19.50 -7.26 9.74
N THR A 490 -19.69 -8.03 10.79
CA THR A 490 -19.18 -9.41 10.97
C THR A 490 -20.22 -10.43 10.58
#